data_5a86b0fc7d79f21b776b149d2dba2456
#
_entry.id   5a86b0fc7d79f21b776b149d2dba2456
#
_cell.length_a   1.000
_cell.length_b   1.000
_cell.length_c   1.000
_cell.angle_alpha   90.00
_cell.angle_beta   90.00
_cell.angle_gamma   90.00
#
_symmetry.space_group_name_H-M   'P 1'
#
loop_
_entity.id
_entity.type
_entity.pdbx_description
1 polymer ?
#
loop_
_entity_poly.entity_id
_entity_poly.type
_entity_poly.pdbx_seq_one_letter_code
_entity_poly.pdbx_strand_id
1 'polypeptide(L)'
;MKRFQLAVLALAIAIPASAGDLHGKVVCKGAKDCADAVVYVGTIPGKTFPAPKEHATIDQKNMVFVPRVLPVLAGATVDFLNSDAVLHNVYTQAVCADKFNLGTWPQGQTKSFTFTKECVAELLCKVHPEMQGFVVVVPTPYFAAVKADGSYKIADVPDGSYTVKVWHPKLKPAEKPVTVAAATEADFEIAK
;
A
#
# COMPACT_ATOMS: atom_id res chain seq x y z
N MET A 1 54.53 -38.55 -0.70
CA MET A 1 54.33 -37.15 -1.14
C MET A 1 52.92 -36.77 -0.77
N LYS A 2 52.71 -36.00 0.32
CA LYS A 2 51.40 -35.52 0.77
C LYS A 2 51.14 -34.18 0.08
N ARG A 3 50.11 -34.12 -0.78
CA ARG A 3 49.67 -32.88 -1.43
C ARG A 3 48.78 -32.08 -0.43
N PHE A 4 49.28 -30.94 0.03
CA PHE A 4 48.50 -29.96 0.76
C PHE A 4 47.58 -29.23 -0.24
N GLN A 5 46.29 -29.42 -0.13
CA GLN A 5 45.31 -28.57 -0.82
C GLN A 5 45.08 -27.32 0.02
N LEU A 6 45.51 -26.18 -0.48
CA LEU A 6 45.14 -24.88 0.09
C LEU A 6 43.67 -24.60 -0.27
N ALA A 7 42.79 -24.59 0.72
CA ALA A 7 41.41 -24.09 0.55
C ALA A 7 41.45 -22.56 0.61
N VAL A 8 41.18 -21.91 -0.52
CA VAL A 8 40.96 -20.44 -0.58
C VAL A 8 39.60 -20.16 -0.08
N LEU A 9 39.48 -19.62 1.13
CA LEU A 9 38.22 -19.14 1.70
C LEU A 9 37.90 -17.77 1.06
N ALA A 10 36.97 -17.73 0.11
CA ALA A 10 36.49 -16.48 -0.47
C ALA A 10 35.61 -15.74 0.56
N LEU A 11 36.12 -14.67 1.13
CA LEU A 11 35.39 -13.78 2.01
C LEU A 11 34.45 -12.95 1.15
N ALA A 12 33.14 -13.28 1.15
CA ALA A 12 32.11 -12.46 0.50
C ALA A 12 31.94 -11.17 1.31
N ILE A 13 32.45 -10.06 0.79
CA ILE A 13 32.20 -8.74 1.33
C ILE A 13 30.74 -8.38 0.96
N ALA A 14 29.83 -8.37 1.93
CA ALA A 14 28.51 -7.84 1.75
C ALA A 14 28.63 -6.31 1.60
N ILE A 15 28.47 -5.80 0.39
CA ILE A 15 28.33 -4.36 0.13
C ILE A 15 26.98 -3.95 0.74
N PRO A 16 26.94 -2.98 1.67
CA PRO A 16 25.65 -2.48 2.17
C PRO A 16 24.82 -1.97 0.98
N ALA A 17 23.59 -2.47 0.84
CA ALA A 17 22.68 -1.95 -0.17
C ALA A 17 22.40 -0.47 0.18
N SER A 18 22.79 0.44 -0.71
CA SER A 18 22.41 1.84 -0.59
C SER A 18 20.90 1.94 -0.76
N ALA A 19 20.27 2.87 -0.06
CA ALA A 19 18.83 3.16 -0.17
C ALA A 19 18.63 4.65 -0.29
N GLY A 20 17.65 5.04 -1.08
CA GLY A 20 17.31 6.42 -1.33
C GLY A 20 15.85 6.75 -1.06
N ASP A 21 15.54 8.03 -1.02
CA ASP A 21 14.18 8.53 -0.92
C ASP A 21 13.59 8.74 -2.31
N LEU A 22 12.43 8.14 -2.57
CA LEU A 22 11.64 8.42 -3.77
C LEU A 22 10.55 9.44 -3.41
N HIS A 23 10.56 10.60 -4.04
CA HIS A 23 9.61 11.67 -3.76
C HIS A 23 9.15 12.35 -5.06
N GLY A 24 8.12 13.18 -4.97
CA GLY A 24 7.60 13.91 -6.13
C GLY A 24 6.19 14.40 -5.93
N LYS A 25 5.55 14.75 -7.04
CA LYS A 25 4.15 15.19 -7.08
C LYS A 25 3.31 14.34 -8.00
N VAL A 26 2.06 14.14 -7.59
CA VAL A 26 0.99 13.57 -8.43
C VAL A 26 0.03 14.68 -8.79
N VAL A 27 -0.25 14.86 -10.08
CA VAL A 27 -1.30 15.76 -10.59
C VAL A 27 -2.52 14.92 -10.93
N CYS A 28 -3.65 15.22 -10.29
CA CYS A 28 -4.90 14.45 -10.41
C CYS A 28 -5.93 15.23 -11.24
N LYS A 29 -5.90 15.09 -12.57
CA LYS A 29 -6.82 15.79 -13.47
C LYS A 29 -8.22 15.19 -13.43
N GLY A 30 -9.18 15.94 -12.94
CA GLY A 30 -10.59 15.52 -12.83
C GLY A 30 -10.99 14.93 -11.48
N ALA A 31 -10.11 14.96 -10.48
CA ALA A 31 -10.43 14.81 -9.07
C ALA A 31 -10.38 16.17 -8.36
N LYS A 32 -10.93 16.26 -7.15
CA LYS A 32 -10.91 17.47 -6.31
C LYS A 32 -9.48 17.79 -5.86
N ASP A 33 -8.77 16.76 -5.45
CA ASP A 33 -7.37 16.77 -4.98
C ASP A 33 -6.77 15.37 -5.15
N CYS A 34 -5.56 15.16 -4.68
CA CYS A 34 -4.86 13.86 -4.76
C CYS A 34 -4.85 13.06 -3.45
N ALA A 35 -5.58 13.46 -2.42
CA ALA A 35 -5.52 12.82 -1.09
C ALA A 35 -5.89 11.33 -1.09
N ASP A 36 -6.67 10.87 -2.07
CA ASP A 36 -7.03 9.47 -2.27
C ASP A 36 -6.04 8.68 -3.16
N ALA A 37 -4.97 9.31 -3.63
CA ALA A 37 -3.99 8.62 -4.46
C ALA A 37 -2.95 7.87 -3.61
N VAL A 38 -2.46 6.76 -4.17
CA VAL A 38 -1.38 5.94 -3.59
C VAL A 38 -0.28 5.79 -4.62
N VAL A 39 0.96 6.08 -4.23
CA VAL A 39 2.17 5.79 -5.01
C VAL A 39 2.88 4.60 -4.38
N TYR A 40 3.30 3.63 -5.18
CA TYR A 40 4.00 2.47 -4.68
C TYR A 40 4.97 1.85 -5.70
N VAL A 41 5.99 1.20 -5.18
CA VAL A 41 6.91 0.38 -5.97
C VAL A 41 6.23 -0.96 -6.25
N GLY A 42 6.13 -1.34 -7.51
CA GLY A 42 5.58 -2.62 -7.94
C GLY A 42 6.44 -3.81 -7.49
N THR A 43 6.08 -5.01 -7.92
CA THR A 43 6.79 -6.24 -7.58
C THR A 43 8.26 -6.17 -7.95
N ILE A 44 9.12 -6.52 -7.00
CA ILE A 44 10.57 -6.62 -7.21
C ILE A 44 10.91 -8.09 -7.44
N PRO A 45 11.39 -8.48 -8.64
CA PRO A 45 11.70 -9.87 -8.94
C PRO A 45 12.66 -10.48 -7.92
N GLY A 46 12.33 -11.69 -7.44
CA GLY A 46 13.15 -12.43 -6.47
C GLY A 46 13.14 -11.86 -5.04
N LYS A 47 12.34 -10.84 -4.75
CA LYS A 47 12.14 -10.31 -3.40
C LYS A 47 10.77 -10.69 -2.85
N THR A 48 10.75 -11.13 -1.61
CA THR A 48 9.53 -11.33 -0.81
C THR A 48 9.67 -10.52 0.47
N PHE A 49 8.57 -10.03 0.98
CA PHE A 49 8.55 -9.21 2.19
C PHE A 49 7.67 -9.89 3.24
N PRO A 50 8.12 -9.97 4.50
CA PRO A 50 7.31 -10.54 5.56
C PRO A 50 6.08 -9.68 5.81
N ALA A 51 4.97 -10.32 6.17
CA ALA A 51 3.76 -9.61 6.59
C ALA A 51 4.06 -8.68 7.79
N PRO A 52 3.50 -7.47 7.82
CA PRO A 52 3.64 -6.59 8.98
C PRO A 52 3.10 -7.25 10.25
N LYS A 53 3.80 -7.05 11.37
CA LYS A 53 3.34 -7.54 12.68
C LYS A 53 2.24 -6.66 13.28
N GLU A 54 2.32 -5.37 13.01
CA GLU A 54 1.35 -4.39 13.47
C GLU A 54 0.17 -4.33 12.52
N HIS A 55 -1.04 -4.24 13.07
CA HIS A 55 -2.25 -4.08 12.29
C HIS A 55 -2.39 -2.63 11.83
N ALA A 56 -2.78 -2.46 10.59
CA ALA A 56 -3.25 -1.17 10.09
C ALA A 56 -4.71 -0.95 10.53
N THR A 57 -5.19 0.29 10.50
CA THR A 57 -6.51 0.61 11.06
C THR A 57 -7.34 1.43 10.08
N ILE A 58 -8.61 1.07 9.93
CA ILE A 58 -9.67 1.89 9.32
C ILE A 58 -10.78 2.05 10.36
N ASP A 59 -11.10 3.29 10.70
CA ASP A 59 -12.24 3.61 11.56
C ASP A 59 -13.50 3.91 10.74
N GLN A 60 -14.65 3.55 11.26
CA GLN A 60 -15.97 3.96 10.77
C GLN A 60 -16.45 5.10 11.68
N LYS A 61 -16.33 6.33 11.18
CA LYS A 61 -16.60 7.55 11.95
C LYS A 61 -17.28 8.60 11.08
N ASN A 62 -18.38 9.17 11.60
CA ASN A 62 -19.23 10.10 10.87
C ASN A 62 -19.79 9.50 9.56
N MET A 63 -20.12 8.20 9.58
CA MET A 63 -20.62 7.44 8.43
C MET A 63 -19.69 7.44 7.21
N VAL A 64 -18.37 7.48 7.45
CA VAL A 64 -17.33 7.30 6.42
C VAL A 64 -16.22 6.39 6.92
N PHE A 65 -15.48 5.77 6.02
CA PHE A 65 -14.23 5.08 6.35
C PHE A 65 -13.08 6.09 6.49
N VAL A 66 -12.31 5.99 7.58
CA VAL A 66 -11.19 6.89 7.90
C VAL A 66 -9.93 6.06 8.24
N PRO A 67 -8.86 6.15 7.44
CA PRO A 67 -8.80 6.88 6.17
C PRO A 67 -9.70 6.23 5.10
N ARG A 68 -10.11 7.03 4.11
CA ARG A 68 -10.92 6.52 2.98
C ARG A 68 -10.12 5.57 2.09
N VAL A 69 -8.84 5.82 1.91
CA VAL A 69 -7.90 4.97 1.17
C VAL A 69 -6.75 4.60 2.07
N LEU A 70 -6.53 3.30 2.27
CA LEU A 70 -5.46 2.76 3.11
C LEU A 70 -4.55 1.87 2.26
N PRO A 71 -3.30 2.28 1.95
CA PRO A 71 -2.32 1.37 1.39
C PRO A 71 -1.75 0.44 2.47
N VAL A 72 -1.61 -0.85 2.13
CA VAL A 72 -1.02 -1.87 3.01
C VAL A 72 -0.15 -2.85 2.22
N LEU A 73 0.87 -3.41 2.85
CA LEU A 73 1.65 -4.51 2.27
C LEU A 73 0.81 -5.80 2.21
N ALA A 74 0.97 -6.60 1.17
CA ALA A 74 0.38 -7.93 1.10
C ALA A 74 0.75 -8.77 2.33
N GLY A 75 -0.25 -9.40 2.94
CA GLY A 75 -0.14 -10.10 4.23
C GLY A 75 -0.50 -9.25 5.45
N ALA A 76 -0.75 -7.94 5.28
CA ALA A 76 -1.16 -7.07 6.38
C ALA A 76 -2.58 -7.39 6.89
N THR A 77 -2.75 -7.31 8.19
CA THR A 77 -4.07 -7.32 8.84
C THR A 77 -4.56 -5.89 9.05
N VAL A 78 -5.83 -5.65 8.72
CA VAL A 78 -6.50 -4.37 8.95
C VAL A 78 -7.58 -4.56 10.01
N ASP A 79 -7.56 -3.72 11.03
CA ASP A 79 -8.57 -3.62 12.07
C ASP A 79 -9.60 -2.55 11.67
N PHE A 80 -10.86 -2.96 11.61
CA PHE A 80 -11.99 -2.10 11.30
C PHE A 80 -12.70 -1.72 12.61
N LEU A 81 -12.53 -0.48 13.04
CA LEU A 81 -13.14 0.07 14.23
C LEU A 81 -14.54 0.62 13.91
N ASN A 82 -15.37 0.79 14.92
CA ASN A 82 -16.60 1.55 14.84
C ASN A 82 -16.64 2.61 15.95
N SER A 83 -16.40 3.86 15.62
CA SER A 83 -16.48 5.01 16.53
C SER A 83 -17.85 5.70 16.52
N ASP A 84 -18.76 5.31 15.62
CA ASP A 84 -20.12 5.86 15.55
C ASP A 84 -21.09 5.15 16.50
N ALA A 85 -22.09 5.87 16.99
CA ALA A 85 -23.15 5.34 17.87
C ALA A 85 -24.19 4.46 17.13
N VAL A 86 -23.92 4.09 15.86
CA VAL A 86 -24.78 3.24 15.02
C VAL A 86 -24.06 1.97 14.61
N LEU A 87 -24.82 0.96 14.17
CA LEU A 87 -24.26 -0.27 13.64
C LEU A 87 -23.62 -0.02 12.29
N HIS A 88 -22.44 -0.57 12.08
CA HIS A 88 -21.77 -0.60 10.78
C HIS A 88 -21.45 -2.04 10.34
N ASN A 89 -21.16 -2.17 9.05
CA ASN A 89 -20.72 -3.39 8.41
C ASN A 89 -19.54 -3.09 7.48
N VAL A 90 -18.63 -4.02 7.33
CA VAL A 90 -17.59 -3.94 6.29
C VAL A 90 -17.64 -5.21 5.44
N TYR A 91 -17.74 -5.02 4.13
CA TYR A 91 -17.64 -6.10 3.17
C TYR A 91 -16.95 -5.63 1.88
N THR A 92 -16.44 -6.58 1.12
CA THR A 92 -15.92 -6.35 -0.24
C THR A 92 -16.50 -7.35 -1.22
N GLN A 93 -16.68 -6.92 -2.46
CA GLN A 93 -17.00 -7.78 -3.61
C GLN A 93 -15.81 -7.90 -4.57
N ALA A 94 -14.68 -7.28 -4.25
CA ALA A 94 -13.48 -7.32 -5.07
C ALA A 94 -13.04 -8.78 -5.29
N VAL A 95 -12.94 -9.18 -6.57
CA VAL A 95 -12.60 -10.57 -6.93
C VAL A 95 -11.14 -10.89 -6.60
N CYS A 96 -10.29 -9.87 -6.59
CA CYS A 96 -8.87 -10.00 -6.28
C CYS A 96 -8.57 -10.13 -4.78
N ALA A 97 -9.39 -9.53 -3.92
CA ALA A 97 -9.37 -9.79 -2.48
C ALA A 97 -10.36 -10.93 -2.21
N ASP A 98 -9.98 -11.93 -1.45
CA ASP A 98 -10.93 -12.96 -1.05
C ASP A 98 -12.19 -12.27 -0.49
N LYS A 99 -13.34 -12.50 -1.14
CA LYS A 99 -14.61 -11.84 -0.77
C LYS A 99 -14.89 -12.06 0.70
N PHE A 100 -15.10 -11.00 1.44
CA PHE A 100 -15.45 -11.09 2.85
C PHE A 100 -16.65 -10.23 3.20
N ASN A 101 -17.30 -10.60 4.29
CA ASN A 101 -18.33 -9.82 4.96
C ASN A 101 -18.15 -10.06 6.46
N LEU A 102 -17.72 -9.05 7.18
CA LEU A 102 -17.42 -9.14 8.61
C LEU A 102 -18.67 -9.09 9.49
N GLY A 103 -19.88 -9.01 8.89
CA GLY A 103 -21.12 -8.81 9.62
C GLY A 103 -21.25 -7.37 10.13
N THR A 104 -22.21 -7.12 11.00
CA THR A 104 -22.44 -5.81 11.65
C THR A 104 -21.93 -5.82 13.08
N TRP A 105 -21.47 -4.65 13.57
CA TRP A 105 -21.08 -4.47 14.97
C TRP A 105 -21.33 -3.06 15.48
N PRO A 106 -21.59 -2.91 16.81
CA PRO A 106 -21.85 -1.61 17.43
C PRO A 106 -20.56 -0.83 17.70
N GLN A 107 -20.74 0.40 18.18
CA GLN A 107 -19.68 1.29 18.65
C GLN A 107 -18.70 0.58 19.61
N GLY A 108 -17.42 0.87 19.48
CA GLY A 108 -16.35 0.39 20.36
C GLY A 108 -15.89 -1.04 20.08
N GLN A 109 -16.55 -1.77 19.17
CA GLN A 109 -16.06 -3.08 18.73
C GLN A 109 -15.18 -2.95 17.49
N THR A 110 -14.32 -3.96 17.31
CA THR A 110 -13.37 -4.07 16.20
C THR A 110 -13.52 -5.42 15.52
N LYS A 111 -13.43 -5.44 14.20
CA LYS A 111 -13.29 -6.65 13.38
C LYS A 111 -12.02 -6.54 12.55
N SER A 112 -11.40 -7.68 12.24
CA SER A 112 -10.14 -7.70 11.51
C SER A 112 -10.23 -8.56 10.26
N PHE A 113 -9.43 -8.21 9.24
CA PHE A 113 -9.26 -9.02 8.05
C PHE A 113 -7.81 -8.92 7.54
N THR A 114 -7.24 -10.05 7.08
CA THR A 114 -5.88 -10.11 6.54
C THR A 114 -5.93 -10.12 5.01
N PHE A 115 -5.28 -9.16 4.38
CA PHE A 115 -5.21 -8.99 2.93
C PHE A 115 -3.96 -9.66 2.37
N THR A 116 -4.10 -10.85 1.78
CA THR A 116 -2.96 -11.70 1.38
C THR A 116 -2.46 -11.48 -0.04
N LYS A 117 -3.24 -10.82 -0.91
CA LYS A 117 -2.94 -10.68 -2.35
C LYS A 117 -2.88 -9.23 -2.76
N GLU A 118 -1.94 -8.87 -3.66
CA GLU A 118 -1.91 -7.56 -4.33
C GLU A 118 -3.26 -7.30 -5.01
N CYS A 119 -3.92 -6.21 -4.61
CA CYS A 119 -5.30 -5.95 -5.00
C CYS A 119 -5.76 -4.55 -4.55
N VAL A 120 -6.76 -4.02 -5.20
CA VAL A 120 -7.56 -2.92 -4.66
C VAL A 120 -8.90 -3.48 -4.19
N ALA A 121 -9.08 -3.55 -2.88
CA ALA A 121 -10.32 -3.98 -2.26
C ALA A 121 -11.21 -2.77 -1.96
N GLU A 122 -12.29 -2.62 -2.71
CA GLU A 122 -13.33 -1.65 -2.38
C GLU A 122 -14.10 -2.11 -1.14
N LEU A 123 -14.17 -1.25 -0.14
CA LEU A 123 -14.91 -1.47 1.10
C LEU A 123 -16.27 -0.79 1.01
N LEU A 124 -17.30 -1.54 1.37
CA LEU A 124 -18.69 -1.11 1.37
C LEU A 124 -19.35 -1.42 2.71
N CYS A 125 -20.44 -0.69 3.02
CA CYS A 125 -21.28 -0.93 4.19
C CYS A 125 -22.70 -1.28 3.74
N LYS A 126 -23.27 -2.40 4.24
CA LYS A 126 -24.67 -2.78 3.92
C LYS A 126 -25.71 -1.94 4.65
N VAL A 127 -25.31 -1.31 5.77
CA VAL A 127 -26.21 -0.48 6.60
C VAL A 127 -26.31 0.93 6.04
N HIS A 128 -25.19 1.48 5.53
CA HIS A 128 -25.07 2.82 4.99
C HIS A 128 -24.44 2.73 3.59
N PRO A 129 -25.25 2.63 2.53
CA PRO A 129 -24.78 2.38 1.16
C PRO A 129 -23.86 3.48 0.58
N GLU A 130 -23.89 4.67 1.15
CA GLU A 130 -23.01 5.79 0.78
C GLU A 130 -21.57 5.64 1.28
N MET A 131 -21.32 4.74 2.25
CA MET A 131 -19.99 4.50 2.78
C MET A 131 -19.15 3.68 1.79
N GLN A 132 -18.09 4.29 1.31
CA GLN A 132 -17.12 3.68 0.40
C GLN A 132 -15.69 4.00 0.84
N GLY A 133 -14.87 2.99 0.93
CA GLY A 133 -13.43 3.09 1.19
C GLY A 133 -12.63 2.11 0.34
N PHE A 134 -11.31 2.13 0.46
CA PHE A 134 -10.43 1.27 -0.33
C PHE A 134 -9.23 0.81 0.49
N VAL A 135 -8.91 -0.47 0.42
CA VAL A 135 -7.61 -0.99 0.84
C VAL A 135 -6.81 -1.29 -0.42
N VAL A 136 -5.69 -0.58 -0.59
CA VAL A 136 -4.76 -0.77 -1.70
C VAL A 136 -3.66 -1.70 -1.23
N VAL A 137 -3.77 -2.98 -1.55
CA VAL A 137 -2.80 -3.99 -1.16
C VAL A 137 -1.66 -4.00 -2.15
N VAL A 138 -0.47 -3.64 -1.70
CA VAL A 138 0.73 -3.48 -2.54
C VAL A 138 1.75 -4.59 -2.30
N PRO A 139 2.60 -4.93 -3.30
CA PRO A 139 3.52 -6.07 -3.21
C PRO A 139 4.82 -5.79 -2.45
N THR A 140 5.10 -4.51 -2.15
CA THR A 140 6.34 -4.09 -1.50
C THR A 140 6.06 -3.12 -0.35
N PRO A 141 6.93 -2.99 0.66
CA PRO A 141 6.75 -2.01 1.74
C PRO A 141 7.03 -0.56 1.31
N TYR A 142 7.36 -0.33 0.04
CA TYR A 142 7.73 0.97 -0.50
C TYR A 142 6.50 1.64 -1.12
N PHE A 143 5.71 2.32 -0.30
CA PHE A 143 4.50 3.02 -0.73
C PHE A 143 4.25 4.27 0.11
N ALA A 144 3.44 5.18 -0.41
CA ALA A 144 2.96 6.35 0.28
C ALA A 144 1.53 6.72 -0.14
N ALA A 145 0.71 7.14 0.82
CA ALA A 145 -0.48 7.93 0.52
C ALA A 145 -0.04 9.33 0.07
N VAL A 146 -0.68 9.82 -0.99
CA VAL A 146 -0.40 11.16 -1.53
C VAL A 146 -1.13 12.20 -0.69
N LYS A 147 -0.48 13.32 -0.43
CA LYS A 147 -1.12 14.44 0.28
C LYS A 147 -2.08 15.20 -0.63
N ALA A 148 -2.95 16.02 -0.06
CA ALA A 148 -3.92 16.81 -0.82
C ALA A 148 -3.26 17.76 -1.83
N ASP A 149 -2.05 18.26 -1.53
CA ASP A 149 -1.23 19.10 -2.42
C ASP A 149 -0.53 18.32 -3.55
N GLY A 150 -0.75 17.00 -3.60
CA GLY A 150 -0.15 16.08 -4.56
C GLY A 150 1.24 15.56 -4.16
N SER A 151 1.85 16.05 -3.10
CA SER A 151 3.17 15.60 -2.69
C SER A 151 3.16 14.20 -2.07
N TYR A 152 4.24 13.44 -2.33
CA TYR A 152 4.48 12.15 -1.70
C TYR A 152 5.97 11.91 -1.42
N LYS A 153 6.26 11.02 -0.49
CA LYS A 153 7.61 10.55 -0.19
C LYS A 153 7.57 9.10 0.27
N ILE A 154 8.40 8.27 -0.35
CA ILE A 154 8.68 6.89 0.03
C ILE A 154 10.13 6.83 0.45
N ALA A 155 10.38 6.54 1.73
CA ALA A 155 11.73 6.47 2.28
C ALA A 155 12.37 5.09 2.09
N ASP A 156 13.69 5.05 2.17
CA ASP A 156 14.50 3.84 2.27
C ASP A 156 14.28 2.82 1.12
N VAL A 157 13.97 3.30 -0.08
CA VAL A 157 13.87 2.45 -1.27
C VAL A 157 15.29 2.04 -1.68
N PRO A 158 15.63 0.73 -1.76
CA PRO A 158 16.96 0.31 -2.19
C PRO A 158 17.30 0.86 -3.58
N ASP A 159 18.58 1.15 -3.81
CA ASP A 159 19.04 1.54 -5.15
C ASP A 159 18.68 0.47 -6.18
N GLY A 160 18.15 0.90 -7.34
CA GLY A 160 17.72 -0.01 -8.39
C GLY A 160 16.70 0.60 -9.35
N SER A 161 16.34 -0.16 -10.37
CA SER A 161 15.29 0.24 -11.33
C SER A 161 14.00 -0.50 -11.03
N TYR A 162 12.92 0.24 -10.88
CA TYR A 162 11.61 -0.26 -10.46
C TYR A 162 10.50 0.27 -11.36
N THR A 163 9.40 -0.45 -11.46
CA THR A 163 8.15 0.12 -11.94
C THR A 163 7.44 0.78 -10.76
N VAL A 164 7.31 2.10 -10.80
CA VAL A 164 6.55 2.86 -9.81
C VAL A 164 5.15 3.11 -10.35
N LYS A 165 4.16 2.80 -9.53
CA LYS A 165 2.74 2.85 -9.88
C LYS A 165 2.01 3.90 -9.05
N VAL A 166 0.99 4.50 -9.68
CA VAL A 166 0.05 5.42 -9.01
C VAL A 166 -1.36 4.93 -9.24
N TRP A 167 -2.12 4.85 -8.17
CA TRP A 167 -3.53 4.49 -8.20
C TRP A 167 -4.39 5.57 -7.52
N HIS A 168 -5.62 5.75 -8.00
CA HIS A 168 -6.63 6.64 -7.41
C HIS A 168 -8.03 6.11 -7.74
N PRO A 169 -9.03 6.18 -6.83
CA PRO A 169 -10.34 5.53 -7.02
C PRO A 169 -11.18 6.05 -8.20
N LYS A 170 -10.88 7.23 -8.71
CA LYS A 170 -11.66 7.89 -9.77
C LYS A 170 -10.89 8.17 -11.06
N LEU A 171 -9.59 7.88 -11.09
CA LEU A 171 -8.71 8.20 -12.21
C LEU A 171 -8.05 6.94 -12.74
N LYS A 172 -7.65 6.95 -14.00
CA LYS A 172 -6.88 5.84 -14.57
C LYS A 172 -5.52 5.74 -13.88
N PRO A 173 -5.10 4.54 -13.48
CA PRO A 173 -3.79 4.34 -12.90
C PRO A 173 -2.70 4.65 -13.92
N ALA A 174 -1.53 5.09 -13.42
CA ALA A 174 -0.34 5.28 -14.23
C ALA A 174 0.83 4.50 -13.63
N GLU A 175 1.79 4.13 -14.48
CA GLU A 175 3.04 3.52 -14.07
C GLU A 175 4.18 3.95 -14.98
N LYS A 176 5.40 3.99 -14.45
CA LYS A 176 6.61 4.23 -15.23
C LYS A 176 7.83 3.58 -14.59
N PRO A 177 8.88 3.29 -15.38
CA PRO A 177 10.17 2.90 -14.83
C PRO A 177 10.83 4.09 -14.12
N VAL A 178 11.40 3.85 -12.94
CA VAL A 178 12.15 4.83 -12.15
C VAL A 178 13.43 4.15 -11.65
N THR A 179 14.57 4.78 -11.86
CA THR A 179 15.83 4.34 -11.25
C THR A 179 16.05 5.12 -9.97
N VAL A 180 16.02 4.42 -8.84
CA VAL A 180 16.26 4.99 -7.52
C VAL A 180 17.75 4.93 -7.22
N ALA A 181 18.32 6.08 -6.86
CA ALA A 181 19.67 6.25 -6.37
C ALA A 181 19.72 7.52 -5.53
N ALA A 182 20.09 7.42 -4.25
CA ALA A 182 20.03 8.53 -3.29
C ALA A 182 18.62 9.17 -3.25
N ALA A 183 18.50 10.50 -3.35
CA ALA A 183 17.20 11.20 -3.45
C ALA A 183 16.75 11.23 -4.91
N THR A 184 15.64 10.58 -5.23
CA THR A 184 15.10 10.48 -6.60
C THR A 184 13.73 11.14 -6.69
N GLU A 185 13.58 12.05 -7.66
CA GLU A 185 12.30 12.70 -7.94
C GLU A 185 11.55 11.96 -9.06
N ALA A 186 10.26 11.73 -8.86
CA ALA A 186 9.40 11.10 -9.86
C ALA A 186 7.98 11.67 -9.80
N ASP A 187 7.64 12.58 -10.69
CA ASP A 187 6.31 13.16 -10.82
C ASP A 187 5.38 12.31 -11.68
N PHE A 188 4.10 12.33 -11.38
CA PHE A 188 3.06 11.62 -12.11
C PHE A 188 1.90 12.54 -12.46
N GLU A 189 1.26 12.24 -13.58
CA GLU A 189 -0.03 12.82 -13.94
C GLU A 189 -1.02 11.68 -14.18
N ILE A 190 -2.18 11.73 -13.52
CA ILE A 190 -3.29 10.79 -13.68
C ILE A 190 -4.58 11.54 -14.00
N ALA A 191 -5.39 10.96 -14.90
CA ALA A 191 -6.62 11.58 -15.42
C ALA A 191 -7.73 10.52 -15.57
N LYS A 192 -8.95 10.97 -15.88
CA LYS A 192 -10.10 10.10 -16.18
C LYS A 192 -9.93 9.28 -17.46
#